data_6496c4b3c53f34c8bdc48272c6fa7a68
#
_entry.id   6496c4b3c53f34c8bdc48272c6fa7a68
#
_cell.length_a   1.000
_cell.length_b   1.000
_cell.length_c   1.000
_cell.angle_alpha   90.00
_cell.angle_beta   90.00
_cell.angle_gamma   90.00
#
_symmetry.space_group_name_H-M   'P 1'
#
loop_
_entity.id
_entity.type
_entity.pdbx_description
1 polymer ?
#
loop_
_entity_poly.entity_id
_entity_poly.type
_entity_poly.pdbx_seq_one_letter_code
_entity_poly.pdbx_strand_id
1 'polypeptide(L)'
;GYEQVKNKFMPMSVKEAILLHHEKCDGTGYPFGLKSDKIPETAKIIAIADVYDAMTSSRIYRAPICPFEVVRLMYEDAFTKFDPVFAIPFLKNVASSYIHTDVRLSDGRVGKVILINDSALHKPVVQVDGEYIDLSKKKDLNITALL
;
A
#
# COMPACT_ATOMS: atom_id res chain seq x y z
N GLY A 1 -2.49 -22.26 -4.80
CA GLY A 1 -1.38 -21.49 -5.38
C GLY A 1 -0.20 -22.38 -5.75
N TYR A 2 0.76 -22.60 -4.84
CA TYR A 2 2.03 -23.31 -5.14
C TYR A 2 1.84 -24.74 -5.67
N GLU A 3 0.96 -25.52 -5.11
CA GLU A 3 0.68 -26.90 -5.56
C GLU A 3 0.28 -27.00 -7.04
N GLN A 4 -0.38 -25.98 -7.57
CA GLN A 4 -0.81 -25.93 -8.98
C GLN A 4 0.35 -25.66 -9.95
N VAL A 5 1.44 -25.10 -9.47
CA VAL A 5 2.57 -24.64 -10.29
C VAL A 5 3.88 -25.37 -10.02
N LYS A 6 3.98 -26.16 -8.93
CA LYS A 6 5.22 -26.81 -8.51
C LYS A 6 5.86 -27.68 -9.61
N ASN A 7 5.03 -28.34 -10.41
CA ASN A 7 5.47 -29.23 -11.50
C ASN A 7 5.44 -28.55 -12.88
N LYS A 8 5.06 -27.26 -12.97
CA LYS A 8 5.07 -26.54 -14.24
C LYS A 8 6.48 -26.05 -14.59
N PHE A 9 6.75 -25.94 -15.89
CA PHE A 9 7.98 -25.33 -16.39
C PHE A 9 7.92 -23.83 -16.20
N MET A 10 8.58 -23.33 -15.16
CA MET A 10 8.72 -21.89 -14.86
C MET A 10 9.95 -21.65 -13.98
N PRO A 11 10.50 -20.41 -13.99
CA PRO A 11 11.64 -20.06 -13.16
C PRO A 11 11.40 -20.34 -11.66
N MET A 12 12.46 -20.74 -10.96
CA MET A 12 12.38 -21.04 -9.52
C MET A 12 11.94 -19.79 -8.73
N SER A 13 12.42 -18.61 -9.08
CA SER A 13 12.04 -17.34 -8.45
C SER A 13 10.53 -17.07 -8.49
N VAL A 14 9.85 -17.47 -9.58
CA VAL A 14 8.39 -17.35 -9.67
C VAL A 14 7.70 -18.32 -8.73
N LYS A 15 8.18 -19.56 -8.64
CA LYS A 15 7.64 -20.57 -7.71
C LYS A 15 7.82 -20.17 -6.26
N GLU A 16 8.99 -19.65 -5.91
CA GLU A 16 9.29 -19.13 -4.58
C GLU A 16 8.41 -17.94 -4.22
N ALA A 17 8.22 -17.00 -5.14
CA ALA A 17 7.33 -15.87 -4.95
C ALA A 17 5.88 -16.33 -4.69
N ILE A 18 5.37 -17.29 -5.47
CA ILE A 18 4.03 -17.88 -5.24
C ILE A 18 3.93 -18.59 -3.88
N LEU A 19 5.00 -19.22 -3.41
CA LEU A 19 5.00 -19.93 -2.14
C LEU A 19 5.10 -18.99 -0.94
N LEU A 20 5.90 -17.91 -1.06
CA LEU A 20 6.39 -17.14 0.08
C LEU A 20 5.81 -15.71 0.19
N HIS A 21 4.92 -15.26 -0.74
CA HIS A 21 4.38 -13.88 -0.69
C HIS A 21 3.47 -13.60 0.52
N HIS A 22 3.09 -14.61 1.27
CA HIS A 22 2.39 -14.43 2.55
C HIS A 22 3.32 -14.44 3.78
N GLU A 23 4.62 -14.61 3.58
CA GLU A 23 5.60 -14.39 4.64
C GLU A 23 5.68 -12.92 5.00
N LYS A 24 6.08 -12.62 6.25
CA LYS A 24 6.28 -11.26 6.76
C LYS A 24 7.69 -11.13 7.33
N CYS A 25 8.30 -9.99 7.15
CA CYS A 25 9.70 -9.76 7.53
C CYS A 25 9.98 -9.97 9.03
N ASP A 26 8.96 -9.85 9.88
CA ASP A 26 9.03 -10.12 11.32
C ASP A 26 8.90 -11.62 11.68
N GLY A 27 8.62 -12.49 10.70
CA GLY A 27 8.42 -13.94 10.91
C GLY A 27 7.01 -14.33 11.33
N THR A 28 6.05 -13.40 11.33
CA THR A 28 4.63 -13.69 11.68
C THR A 28 3.81 -14.18 10.49
N GLY A 29 4.43 -14.30 9.31
CA GLY A 29 3.78 -14.79 8.08
C GLY A 29 3.68 -16.31 8.01
N TYR A 30 3.29 -16.82 6.86
CA TYR A 30 3.16 -18.25 6.56
C TYR A 30 3.62 -18.56 5.13
N PRO A 31 3.98 -19.80 4.75
CA PRO A 31 3.78 -21.04 5.50
C PRO A 31 4.89 -21.41 6.49
N PHE A 32 6.04 -20.76 6.46
CA PHE A 32 7.21 -21.18 7.23
C PHE A 32 7.58 -20.23 8.38
N GLY A 33 7.02 -19.03 8.43
CA GLY A 33 7.38 -18.00 9.42
C GLY A 33 8.80 -17.48 9.21
N LEU A 34 9.20 -17.25 7.96
CA LEU A 34 10.54 -16.79 7.60
C LEU A 34 10.74 -15.32 8.00
N LYS A 35 11.94 -14.99 8.46
CA LYS A 35 12.37 -13.61 8.65
C LYS A 35 12.92 -13.00 7.36
N SER A 36 13.04 -11.68 7.34
CA SER A 36 13.40 -10.88 6.16
C SER A 36 14.61 -11.42 5.39
N ASP A 37 15.66 -11.88 6.09
CA ASP A 37 16.89 -12.41 5.49
C ASP A 37 16.69 -13.72 4.71
N LYS A 38 15.58 -14.43 4.94
CA LYS A 38 15.23 -15.70 4.29
C LYS A 38 14.13 -15.58 3.23
N ILE A 39 13.51 -14.42 3.11
CA ILE A 39 12.45 -14.17 2.12
C ILE A 39 13.07 -13.60 0.85
N PRO A 40 12.90 -14.23 -0.33
CA PRO A 40 13.36 -13.69 -1.60
C PRO A 40 12.75 -12.31 -1.90
N GLU A 41 13.51 -11.43 -2.54
CA GLU A 41 13.07 -10.06 -2.89
C GLU A 41 11.78 -10.07 -3.73
N THR A 42 11.67 -10.99 -4.69
CA THR A 42 10.46 -11.16 -5.49
C THR A 42 9.22 -11.45 -4.64
N ALA A 43 9.35 -12.29 -3.60
CA ALA A 43 8.26 -12.57 -2.68
C ALA A 43 7.90 -11.35 -1.83
N LYS A 44 8.89 -10.58 -1.36
CA LYS A 44 8.68 -9.32 -0.62
C LYS A 44 7.92 -8.28 -1.45
N ILE A 45 8.30 -8.11 -2.73
CA ILE A 45 7.64 -7.15 -3.64
C ILE A 45 6.18 -7.57 -3.89
N ILE A 46 5.94 -8.87 -4.17
CA ILE A 46 4.58 -9.38 -4.41
C ILE A 46 3.73 -9.28 -3.14
N ALA A 47 4.29 -9.56 -1.96
CA ALA A 47 3.57 -9.42 -0.69
C ALA A 47 3.03 -7.99 -0.47
N ILE A 48 3.82 -6.97 -0.79
CA ILE A 48 3.42 -5.57 -0.68
C ILE A 48 2.26 -5.26 -1.66
N ALA A 49 2.40 -5.68 -2.91
CA ALA A 49 1.37 -5.45 -3.93
C ALA A 49 0.06 -6.20 -3.63
N ASP A 50 0.15 -7.46 -3.17
CA ASP A 50 -1.01 -8.28 -2.80
C ASP A 50 -1.79 -7.68 -1.63
N VAL A 51 -1.09 -7.21 -0.59
CA VAL A 51 -1.75 -6.55 0.55
C VAL A 51 -2.42 -5.25 0.11
N TYR A 52 -1.76 -4.44 -0.71
CA TYR A 52 -2.35 -3.21 -1.23
C TYR A 52 -3.62 -3.49 -2.05
N ASP A 53 -3.56 -4.42 -3.00
CA ASP A 53 -4.72 -4.83 -3.81
C ASP A 53 -5.85 -5.38 -2.93
N ALA A 54 -5.52 -6.23 -1.97
CA ALA A 54 -6.49 -6.82 -1.06
C ALA A 54 -7.25 -5.77 -0.22
N MET A 55 -6.62 -4.63 0.09
CA MET A 55 -7.23 -3.56 0.89
C MET A 55 -8.00 -2.55 0.04
N THR A 56 -7.57 -2.29 -1.20
CA THR A 56 -8.19 -1.32 -2.10
C THR A 56 -9.26 -1.90 -3.01
N SER A 57 -9.24 -3.22 -3.23
CA SER A 57 -10.24 -3.91 -4.06
C SER A 57 -11.54 -4.17 -3.31
N SER A 58 -12.66 -4.01 -4.01
CA SER A 58 -13.99 -4.40 -3.50
C SER A 58 -14.06 -5.92 -3.35
N ARG A 59 -14.48 -6.40 -2.18
CA ARG A 59 -14.73 -7.81 -1.92
C ARG A 59 -16.18 -8.02 -1.47
N ILE A 60 -16.72 -9.24 -1.64
CA ILE A 60 -18.13 -9.57 -1.35
C ILE A 60 -18.54 -9.14 0.08
N TYR A 61 -17.59 -9.17 1.03
CA TYR A 61 -17.86 -8.93 2.46
C TYR A 61 -17.25 -7.63 3.00
N ARG A 62 -16.59 -6.80 2.13
CA ARG A 62 -15.89 -5.60 2.59
C ARG A 62 -15.88 -4.53 1.51
N ALA A 63 -16.27 -3.32 1.87
CA ALA A 63 -16.04 -2.14 1.04
C ALA A 63 -14.54 -1.86 0.87
N PRO A 64 -14.09 -1.34 -0.27
CA PRO A 64 -12.71 -0.93 -0.48
C PRO A 64 -12.34 0.18 0.50
N ILE A 65 -11.10 0.10 1.02
CA ILE A 65 -10.55 1.17 1.85
C ILE A 65 -10.00 2.26 0.91
N CYS A 66 -10.17 3.53 1.31
CA CYS A 66 -9.58 4.65 0.58
C CYS A 66 -8.06 4.44 0.42
N PRO A 67 -7.49 4.57 -0.78
CA PRO A 67 -6.06 4.34 -1.01
C PRO A 67 -5.13 5.15 -0.10
N PHE A 68 -5.46 6.39 0.25
CA PHE A 68 -4.65 7.18 1.18
C PHE A 68 -4.65 6.60 2.60
N GLU A 69 -5.77 6.00 3.03
CA GLU A 69 -5.82 5.29 4.31
C GLU A 69 -5.02 3.97 4.24
N VAL A 70 -5.06 3.25 3.11
CA VAL A 70 -4.22 2.06 2.90
C VAL A 70 -2.74 2.42 2.93
N VAL A 71 -2.35 3.52 2.29
CA VAL A 71 -0.96 4.04 2.34
C VAL A 71 -0.55 4.32 3.79
N ARG A 72 -1.42 4.91 4.62
CA ARG A 72 -1.14 5.15 6.05
C ARG A 72 -0.89 3.83 6.80
N LEU A 73 -1.80 2.89 6.68
CA LEU A 73 -1.73 1.59 7.39
C LEU A 73 -0.49 0.79 6.97
N MET A 74 -0.21 0.74 5.67
CA MET A 74 0.96 0.02 5.16
C MET A 74 2.27 0.72 5.52
N TYR A 75 2.30 2.05 5.62
CA TYR A 75 3.49 2.79 6.05
C TYR A 75 3.84 2.48 7.51
N GLU A 76 2.85 2.33 8.38
CA GLU A 76 3.04 1.89 9.77
C GLU A 76 3.67 0.48 9.85
N ASP A 77 3.28 -0.41 8.94
CA ASP A 77 3.81 -1.78 8.86
C ASP A 77 5.14 -1.89 8.05
N ALA A 78 5.56 -0.83 7.36
CA ALA A 78 6.71 -0.87 6.44
C ALA A 78 8.05 -1.20 7.12
N PHE A 79 8.18 -0.97 8.42
CA PHE A 79 9.42 -1.22 9.17
C PHE A 79 9.36 -2.50 10.02
N THR A 80 8.26 -3.22 9.98
CA THR A 80 8.06 -4.45 10.77
C THR A 80 7.69 -5.63 9.88
N LYS A 81 6.55 -5.56 9.22
CA LYS A 81 6.00 -6.67 8.42
C LYS A 81 6.53 -6.71 7.00
N PHE A 82 6.88 -5.54 6.43
CA PHE A 82 7.44 -5.42 5.10
C PHE A 82 8.94 -5.11 5.14
N ASP A 83 9.58 -5.16 3.97
CA ASP A 83 10.93 -4.64 3.79
C ASP A 83 10.83 -3.17 3.34
N PRO A 84 11.34 -2.20 4.12
CA PRO A 84 11.19 -0.78 3.80
C PRO A 84 11.87 -0.39 2.49
N VAL A 85 12.88 -1.13 2.05
CA VAL A 85 13.56 -0.89 0.76
C VAL A 85 12.59 -1.02 -0.41
N PHE A 86 11.61 -1.90 -0.32
CA PHE A 86 10.57 -2.10 -1.35
C PHE A 86 9.27 -1.38 -1.00
N ALA A 87 8.88 -1.36 0.27
CA ALA A 87 7.60 -0.81 0.69
C ALA A 87 7.53 0.71 0.53
N ILE A 88 8.57 1.44 0.92
CA ILE A 88 8.54 2.91 0.87
C ILE A 88 8.45 3.44 -0.57
N PRO A 89 9.29 2.99 -1.54
CA PRO A 89 9.15 3.39 -2.93
C PRO A 89 7.79 3.00 -3.55
N PHE A 90 7.26 1.82 -3.22
CA PHE A 90 5.96 1.38 -3.68
C PHE A 90 4.86 2.34 -3.20
N LEU A 91 4.79 2.63 -1.91
CA LEU A 91 3.77 3.51 -1.33
C LEU A 91 3.89 4.95 -1.87
N LYS A 92 5.12 5.43 -2.09
CA LYS A 92 5.35 6.74 -2.70
C LYS A 92 4.83 6.79 -4.15
N ASN A 93 5.10 5.78 -4.95
CA ASN A 93 4.60 5.68 -6.32
C ASN A 93 3.08 5.59 -6.36
N VAL A 94 2.48 4.79 -5.48
CA VAL A 94 1.02 4.69 -5.34
C VAL A 94 0.42 6.05 -4.97
N ALA A 95 0.91 6.72 -3.94
CA ALA A 95 0.40 8.02 -3.54
C ALA A 95 0.53 9.05 -4.68
N SER A 96 1.67 9.05 -5.39
CA SER A 96 1.94 9.97 -6.50
C SER A 96 1.03 9.74 -7.71
N SER A 97 0.54 8.51 -7.92
CA SER A 97 -0.40 8.22 -9.01
C SER A 97 -1.76 8.92 -8.85
N TYR A 98 -2.07 9.41 -7.65
CA TYR A 98 -3.31 10.15 -7.36
C TYR A 98 -3.16 11.67 -7.46
N ILE A 99 -2.01 12.20 -7.87
CA ILE A 99 -1.86 13.64 -8.17
C ILE A 99 -2.85 13.99 -9.28
N HIS A 100 -3.53 15.12 -9.11
CA HIS A 100 -4.63 15.65 -9.94
C HIS A 100 -5.96 14.89 -9.83
N THR A 101 -6.09 13.88 -8.95
CA THR A 101 -7.37 13.22 -8.67
C THR A 101 -8.22 14.08 -7.71
N ASP A 102 -9.51 14.12 -7.97
CA ASP A 102 -10.48 14.74 -7.08
C ASP A 102 -10.76 13.81 -5.90
N VAL A 103 -10.83 14.39 -4.70
CA VAL A 103 -10.95 13.65 -3.43
C VAL A 103 -11.98 14.29 -2.52
N ARG A 104 -12.62 13.47 -1.69
CA ARG A 104 -13.49 13.94 -0.61
C ARG A 104 -12.73 13.95 0.71
N LEU A 105 -12.83 15.05 1.43
CA LEU A 105 -12.24 15.23 2.75
C LEU A 105 -13.21 14.79 3.86
N SER A 106 -12.68 14.56 5.07
CA SER A 106 -13.46 14.10 6.23
C SER A 106 -14.49 15.13 6.72
N ASP A 107 -14.34 16.39 6.37
CA ASP A 107 -15.31 17.46 6.64
C ASP A 107 -16.36 17.64 5.50
N GLY A 108 -16.33 16.77 4.49
CA GLY A 108 -17.27 16.74 3.36
C GLY A 108 -16.87 17.58 2.16
N ARG A 109 -15.87 18.46 2.26
CA ARG A 109 -15.37 19.25 1.12
C ARG A 109 -14.76 18.37 0.05
N VAL A 110 -14.79 18.84 -1.18
CA VAL A 110 -14.11 18.24 -2.32
C VAL A 110 -12.86 19.05 -2.64
N GLY A 111 -11.75 18.37 -2.88
CA GLY A 111 -10.49 19.00 -3.27
C GLY A 111 -9.78 18.17 -4.31
N LYS A 112 -8.75 18.74 -4.90
CA LYS A 112 -7.86 18.06 -5.87
C LYS A 112 -6.48 17.85 -5.25
N VAL A 113 -5.93 16.64 -5.36
CA VAL A 113 -4.56 16.36 -4.90
C VAL A 113 -3.56 17.09 -5.79
N ILE A 114 -2.70 17.89 -5.18
CA ILE A 114 -1.73 18.72 -5.92
C ILE A 114 -0.30 18.22 -5.72
N LEU A 115 0.07 17.84 -4.51
CA LEU A 115 1.42 17.42 -4.17
C LEU A 115 1.39 16.36 -3.08
N ILE A 116 2.22 15.34 -3.24
CA ILE A 116 2.44 14.33 -2.18
C ILE A 116 3.53 14.82 -1.23
N ASN A 117 3.24 14.74 0.06
CA ASN A 117 4.21 15.08 1.10
C ASN A 117 5.08 13.86 1.41
N ASP A 118 6.38 13.93 1.14
CA ASP A 118 7.32 12.81 1.35
C ASP A 118 7.42 12.34 2.81
N SER A 119 7.15 13.22 3.77
CA SER A 119 7.12 12.88 5.20
C SER A 119 5.79 12.33 5.70
N ALA A 120 4.73 12.45 4.88
CA ALA A 120 3.37 12.01 5.23
C ALA A 120 2.58 11.68 3.96
N LEU A 121 2.92 10.57 3.30
CA LEU A 121 2.37 10.15 2.00
C LEU A 121 0.84 10.11 1.97
N HIS A 122 0.21 9.80 3.10
CA HIS A 122 -1.25 9.74 3.26
C HIS A 122 -1.92 11.09 3.52
N LYS A 123 -1.13 12.16 3.70
CA LYS A 123 -1.60 13.55 3.95
C LYS A 123 -1.01 14.51 2.92
N PRO A 124 -1.50 14.46 1.67
CA PRO A 124 -1.01 15.33 0.60
C PRO A 124 -1.43 16.80 0.80
N VAL A 125 -0.90 17.65 -0.05
CA VAL A 125 -1.46 19.00 -0.26
C VAL A 125 -2.62 18.88 -1.24
N VAL A 126 -3.78 19.43 -0.88
CA VAL A 126 -4.98 19.47 -1.72
C VAL A 126 -5.39 20.92 -2.02
N GLN A 127 -5.98 21.16 -3.18
CA GLN A 127 -6.62 22.41 -3.52
C GLN A 127 -8.12 22.30 -3.29
N VAL A 128 -8.70 23.21 -2.50
CA VAL A 128 -10.12 23.29 -2.19
C VAL A 128 -10.55 24.73 -2.40
N ASP A 129 -11.54 24.96 -3.25
CA ASP A 129 -12.06 26.33 -3.56
C ASP A 129 -10.99 27.37 -3.92
N GLY A 130 -9.92 26.91 -4.59
CA GLY A 130 -8.79 27.75 -5.00
C GLY A 130 -7.68 27.89 -3.95
N GLU A 131 -7.89 27.45 -2.72
CA GLU A 131 -6.90 27.49 -1.65
C GLU A 131 -6.13 26.17 -1.53
N TYR A 132 -4.84 26.25 -1.18
CA TYR A 132 -3.99 25.07 -0.94
C TYR A 132 -3.98 24.72 0.54
N ILE A 133 -4.37 23.48 0.84
CA ILE A 133 -4.41 22.95 2.21
C ILE A 133 -3.40 21.82 2.32
N ASP A 134 -2.38 21.98 3.17
CA ASP A 134 -1.45 20.94 3.53
C ASP A 134 -2.08 20.05 4.64
N LEU A 135 -2.53 18.86 4.26
CA LEU A 135 -3.19 17.93 5.20
C LEU A 135 -2.25 17.42 6.29
N SER A 136 -0.94 17.44 6.07
CA SER A 136 0.04 17.04 7.10
C SER A 136 0.01 17.95 8.34
N LYS A 137 -0.38 19.21 8.15
CA LYS A 137 -0.54 20.22 9.21
C LYS A 137 -1.93 20.22 9.84
N LYS A 138 -2.84 19.36 9.37
CA LYS A 138 -4.22 19.27 9.85
C LYS A 138 -4.47 17.90 10.45
N LYS A 139 -4.51 17.83 11.80
CA LYS A 139 -4.60 16.54 12.52
C LYS A 139 -5.88 15.77 12.16
N ASP A 140 -7.02 16.46 12.13
CA ASP A 140 -8.34 15.84 12.01
C ASP A 140 -8.91 15.85 10.59
N LEU A 141 -8.14 16.37 9.62
CA LEU A 141 -8.56 16.43 8.22
C LEU A 141 -7.85 15.34 7.40
N ASN A 142 -8.62 14.46 6.79
CA ASN A 142 -8.13 13.32 6.03
C ASN A 142 -8.91 13.17 4.72
N ILE A 143 -8.34 12.43 3.77
CA ILE A 143 -9.04 11.99 2.56
C ILE A 143 -9.86 10.74 2.91
N THR A 144 -11.14 10.76 2.59
CA THR A 144 -12.08 9.66 2.86
C THR A 144 -12.45 8.87 1.62
N ALA A 145 -12.40 9.49 0.43
CA ALA A 145 -12.70 8.83 -0.84
C ALA A 145 -11.99 9.50 -2.02
N LEU A 146 -11.72 8.73 -3.06
CA LEU A 146 -11.46 9.22 -4.42
C LEU A 146 -12.81 9.48 -5.12
N LEU A 147 -12.84 10.44 -6.06
CA LEU A 147 -14.04 10.81 -6.82
C LEU A 147 -13.84 10.59 -8.32
#